data_11f97b4a665ecbf4752b42bdcbc76cab
#
_entry.id   11f97b4a665ecbf4752b42bdcbc76cab
#
_cell.length_a   1.000
_cell.length_b   1.000
_cell.length_c   1.000
_cell.angle_alpha   90.00
_cell.angle_beta   90.00
_cell.angle_gamma   90.00
#
_symmetry.space_group_name_H-M   'P 1'
#
loop_
_entity.id
_entity.type
_entity.pdbx_description
1 polymer ?
#
loop_
_entity_poly.entity_id
_entity_poly.type
_entity_poly.pdbx_seq_one_letter_code
_entity_poly.pdbx_strand_id
1 'polypeptide(L)'
;MLFNCMDIEYIKENYRFETLTDEHDLSNFKCASDDLNDFLKDDALTQQKNKLNLTKLVMCDDTIVGYVSLLTDTIPLKDIRDEDTKRDIKDQLYITSKKRKLPAIKIGRFAIDEKYAHKGLGSEILMSILFNVKNIAENNVGLRFVTVEGYASAYSFYTDHNFINLKKDDDKIKEKLDVIGTKSGTDILFIFGFKSFRMIPF
;
A
#
# COMPACT_ATOMS: atom_id res chain seq x y z
N MET A 1 11.15 -28.40 -18.18
CA MET A 1 9.76 -28.05 -17.86
C MET A 1 9.62 -26.55 -18.10
N LEU A 2 8.84 -26.16 -19.10
CA LEU A 2 8.46 -24.77 -19.30
C LEU A 2 7.49 -24.44 -18.15
N PHE A 3 7.93 -23.62 -17.19
CA PHE A 3 7.01 -23.03 -16.23
C PHE A 3 6.08 -22.10 -17.02
N ASN A 4 4.88 -22.58 -17.31
CA ASN A 4 3.82 -21.75 -17.86
C ASN A 4 3.53 -20.68 -16.80
N CYS A 5 3.89 -19.42 -17.11
CA CYS A 5 3.45 -18.28 -16.33
C CYS A 5 1.92 -18.28 -16.39
N MET A 6 1.23 -18.26 -15.25
CA MET A 6 -0.23 -18.18 -15.21
C MET A 6 -0.71 -16.97 -16.01
N ASP A 7 -1.84 -17.09 -16.65
CA ASP A 7 -2.49 -15.99 -17.33
C ASP A 7 -2.85 -14.89 -16.30
N ILE A 8 -2.59 -13.65 -16.64
CA ILE A 8 -2.81 -12.51 -15.75
C ILE A 8 -4.30 -12.33 -15.43
N GLU A 9 -5.20 -12.57 -16.37
CA GLU A 9 -6.64 -12.45 -16.14
C GLU A 9 -7.11 -13.58 -15.21
N TYR A 10 -6.59 -14.80 -15.39
CA TYR A 10 -6.85 -15.89 -14.44
C TYR A 10 -6.43 -15.54 -13.02
N ILE A 11 -5.24 -14.91 -12.85
CA ILE A 11 -4.76 -14.48 -11.52
C ILE A 11 -5.71 -13.44 -10.93
N LYS A 12 -6.13 -12.43 -11.70
CA LYS A 12 -7.03 -11.37 -11.23
C LYS A 12 -8.37 -11.91 -10.74
N GLU A 13 -8.87 -12.98 -11.33
CA GLU A 13 -10.15 -13.60 -10.97
C GLU A 13 -10.03 -14.59 -9.80
N ASN A 14 -8.84 -15.17 -9.57
CA ASN A 14 -8.69 -16.31 -8.68
C ASN A 14 -7.70 -16.10 -7.52
N TYR A 15 -7.08 -14.91 -7.39
CA TYR A 15 -6.19 -14.69 -6.25
C TYR A 15 -6.95 -14.58 -4.92
N ARG A 16 -6.26 -14.92 -3.85
CA ARG A 16 -6.74 -14.79 -2.48
C ARG A 16 -5.65 -14.25 -1.56
N PHE A 17 -6.07 -13.65 -0.45
CA PHE A 17 -5.14 -13.20 0.59
C PHE A 17 -5.00 -14.27 1.66
N GLU A 18 -3.77 -14.71 1.92
CA GLU A 18 -3.44 -15.60 3.03
C GLU A 18 -2.50 -14.91 4.02
N THR A 19 -2.72 -15.17 5.32
CA THR A 19 -1.79 -14.65 6.33
C THR A 19 -0.48 -15.44 6.27
N LEU A 20 0.65 -14.73 6.25
CA LEU A 20 1.96 -15.36 6.25
C LEU A 20 2.15 -16.27 7.47
N THR A 21 2.59 -17.50 7.23
CA THR A 21 2.97 -18.48 8.25
C THR A 21 4.35 -19.08 7.92
N ASP A 22 4.89 -19.87 8.83
CA ASP A 22 6.15 -20.60 8.63
C ASP A 22 6.02 -21.83 7.68
N GLU A 23 4.80 -22.17 7.27
CA GLU A 23 4.53 -23.23 6.30
C GLU A 23 4.68 -22.78 4.84
N HIS A 24 4.68 -21.45 4.58
CA HIS A 24 4.79 -20.93 3.23
C HIS A 24 6.23 -20.98 2.70
N ASP A 25 6.40 -21.56 1.53
CA ASP A 25 7.66 -21.52 0.79
C ASP A 25 7.81 -20.20 0.03
N LEU A 26 8.68 -19.33 0.52
CA LEU A 26 8.96 -18.00 -0.05
C LEU A 26 10.10 -18.01 -1.08
N SER A 27 10.73 -19.16 -1.33
CA SER A 27 11.95 -19.28 -2.15
C SER A 27 11.76 -18.81 -3.60
N ASN A 28 10.58 -19.05 -4.16
CA ASN A 28 10.24 -18.76 -5.54
C ASN A 28 9.74 -17.32 -5.77
N PHE A 29 9.45 -16.57 -4.70
CA PHE A 29 9.02 -15.18 -4.84
C PHE A 29 10.21 -14.26 -5.09
N LYS A 30 10.08 -13.41 -6.09
CA LYS A 30 11.05 -12.37 -6.41
C LYS A 30 10.36 -11.15 -7.02
N CYS A 31 10.61 -9.98 -6.46
CA CYS A 31 10.20 -8.69 -7.02
C CYS A 31 11.43 -7.85 -7.40
N ALA A 32 11.21 -6.71 -8.04
CA ALA A 32 12.27 -5.84 -8.55
C ALA A 32 13.11 -5.14 -7.46
N SER A 33 12.69 -5.17 -6.18
CA SER A 33 13.38 -4.52 -5.07
C SER A 33 13.97 -5.58 -4.13
N ASP A 34 15.28 -5.53 -3.93
CA ASP A 34 15.96 -6.42 -2.98
C ASP A 34 15.48 -6.19 -1.54
N ASP A 35 15.30 -4.94 -1.10
CA ASP A 35 14.73 -4.61 0.22
C ASP A 35 13.37 -5.28 0.46
N LEU A 36 12.50 -5.33 -0.55
CA LEU A 36 11.21 -5.99 -0.43
C LEU A 36 11.33 -7.52 -0.45
N ASN A 37 12.31 -8.07 -1.17
CA ASN A 37 12.59 -9.51 -1.16
C ASN A 37 13.15 -9.94 0.20
N ASP A 38 14.13 -9.21 0.72
CA ASP A 38 14.78 -9.48 2.01
C ASP A 38 13.77 -9.35 3.16
N PHE A 39 12.95 -8.28 3.15
CA PHE A 39 11.89 -8.11 4.14
C PHE A 39 10.95 -9.33 4.19
N LEU A 40 10.45 -9.79 3.03
CA LEU A 40 9.51 -10.90 3.00
C LEU A 40 10.12 -12.19 3.56
N LYS A 41 11.38 -12.48 3.19
CA LYS A 41 12.07 -13.73 3.51
C LYS A 41 12.61 -13.76 4.94
N ASP A 42 13.15 -12.63 5.40
CA ASP A 42 13.93 -12.61 6.64
C ASP A 42 13.18 -11.95 7.81
N ASP A 43 12.40 -10.89 7.53
CA ASP A 43 11.83 -10.02 8.57
C ASP A 43 10.34 -10.22 8.81
N ALA A 44 9.55 -10.42 7.75
CA ALA A 44 8.10 -10.31 7.78
C ALA A 44 7.45 -11.18 8.85
N LEU A 45 7.82 -12.47 8.90
CA LEU A 45 7.26 -13.41 9.87
C LEU A 45 7.66 -13.08 11.32
N THR A 46 8.92 -12.68 11.51
CA THR A 46 9.43 -12.29 12.84
C THR A 46 8.72 -11.04 13.34
N GLN A 47 8.58 -10.02 12.51
CA GLN A 47 7.86 -8.80 12.86
C GLN A 47 6.38 -9.07 13.13
N GLN A 48 5.74 -9.95 12.35
CA GLN A 48 4.36 -10.37 12.55
C GLN A 48 4.18 -11.10 13.89
N LYS A 49 5.06 -12.05 14.24
CA LYS A 49 5.05 -12.74 15.55
C LYS A 49 5.17 -11.75 16.71
N ASN A 50 5.92 -10.67 16.53
CA ASN A 50 6.08 -9.57 17.50
C ASN A 50 4.98 -8.49 17.40
N LYS A 51 3.94 -8.66 16.57
CA LYS A 51 2.80 -7.74 16.41
C LYS A 51 3.19 -6.35 15.89
N LEU A 52 4.29 -6.21 15.19
CA LEU A 52 4.71 -4.97 14.55
C LEU A 52 3.97 -4.72 13.24
N ASN A 53 3.67 -5.78 12.52
CA ASN A 53 2.88 -5.76 11.28
C ASN A 53 2.07 -7.05 11.13
N LEU A 54 1.22 -7.08 10.10
CA LEU A 54 0.57 -8.28 9.60
C LEU A 54 0.85 -8.38 8.11
N THR A 55 1.53 -9.45 7.71
CA THR A 55 1.85 -9.72 6.30
C THR A 55 0.86 -10.71 5.72
N LYS A 56 0.27 -10.32 4.58
CA LYS A 56 -0.59 -11.19 3.78
C LYS A 56 0.06 -11.45 2.44
N LEU A 57 0.16 -12.72 2.10
CA LEU A 57 0.54 -13.17 0.77
C LEU A 57 -0.66 -13.05 -0.16
N VAL A 58 -0.42 -12.73 -1.41
CA VAL A 58 -1.39 -12.82 -2.49
C VAL A 58 -1.09 -14.12 -3.23
N MET A 59 -1.95 -15.09 -3.01
CA MET A 59 -1.81 -16.44 -3.57
C MET A 59 -2.73 -16.59 -4.77
N CYS A 60 -2.23 -17.21 -5.83
CA CYS A 60 -3.06 -17.78 -6.88
C CYS A 60 -2.65 -19.24 -7.06
N ASP A 61 -3.60 -20.13 -6.88
CA ASP A 61 -3.33 -21.55 -6.63
C ASP A 61 -2.27 -21.69 -5.51
N ASP A 62 -1.16 -22.35 -5.78
CA ASP A 62 -0.04 -22.56 -4.84
C ASP A 62 1.11 -21.55 -5.08
N THR A 63 0.87 -20.51 -5.88
CA THR A 63 1.91 -19.54 -6.26
C THR A 63 1.72 -18.22 -5.55
N ILE A 64 2.79 -17.69 -4.96
CA ILE A 64 2.82 -16.32 -4.42
C ILE A 64 3.00 -15.36 -5.58
N VAL A 65 1.98 -14.55 -5.86
CA VAL A 65 2.00 -13.54 -6.94
C VAL A 65 2.28 -12.13 -6.41
N GLY A 66 2.21 -11.94 -5.10
CA GLY A 66 2.50 -10.68 -4.43
C GLY A 66 2.37 -10.80 -2.92
N TYR A 67 2.62 -9.69 -2.22
CA TYR A 67 2.34 -9.60 -0.79
C TYR A 67 2.10 -8.15 -0.36
N VAL A 68 1.46 -7.99 0.80
CA VAL A 68 1.29 -6.72 1.49
C VAL A 68 1.56 -6.89 2.98
N SER A 69 2.26 -5.93 3.58
CA SER A 69 2.43 -5.84 5.04
C SER A 69 1.75 -4.59 5.56
N LEU A 70 0.82 -4.78 6.50
CA LEU A 70 0.00 -3.72 7.10
C LEU A 70 0.39 -3.51 8.56
N LEU A 71 0.39 -2.25 8.98
CA LEU A 71 0.63 -1.87 10.38
C LEU A 71 -0.22 -0.65 10.76
N THR A 72 -0.35 -0.41 12.06
CA THR A 72 -1.05 0.77 12.56
C THR A 72 -0.24 2.03 12.34
N ASP A 73 -0.91 3.15 12.05
CA ASP A 73 -0.28 4.45 11.86
C ASP A 73 -1.15 5.58 12.39
N THR A 74 -0.60 6.78 12.46
CA THR A 74 -1.33 8.00 12.81
C THR A 74 -0.80 9.19 12.01
N ILE A 75 -1.73 10.00 11.49
CA ILE A 75 -1.38 11.22 10.77
C ILE A 75 -1.65 12.44 11.66
N PRO A 76 -0.63 13.24 12.02
CA PRO A 76 -0.88 14.53 12.64
C PRO A 76 -1.65 15.46 11.70
N LEU A 77 -2.75 16.05 12.16
CA LEU A 77 -3.57 16.96 11.34
C LEU A 77 -2.76 18.12 10.74
N LYS A 78 -1.70 18.57 11.44
CA LYS A 78 -0.80 19.62 10.97
C LYS A 78 0.00 19.22 9.73
N ASP A 79 0.21 17.92 9.50
CA ASP A 79 1.03 17.40 8.39
C ASP A 79 0.23 17.24 7.10
N ILE A 80 -1.10 17.34 7.16
CA ILE A 80 -1.97 17.39 5.98
C ILE A 80 -1.84 18.78 5.36
N ARG A 81 -1.30 18.86 4.16
CA ARG A 81 -1.05 20.14 3.47
C ARG A 81 -2.22 20.61 2.62
N ASP A 82 -2.96 19.67 2.05
CA ASP A 82 -4.16 20.00 1.29
C ASP A 82 -5.19 20.66 2.21
N GLU A 83 -5.40 21.99 2.01
CA GLU A 83 -6.23 22.79 2.89
C GLU A 83 -7.73 22.42 2.76
N ASP A 84 -8.16 21.92 1.61
CA ASP A 84 -9.53 21.47 1.43
C ASP A 84 -9.77 20.16 2.21
N THR A 85 -8.88 19.18 2.10
CA THR A 85 -8.91 17.98 2.93
C THR A 85 -8.83 18.32 4.42
N LYS A 86 -7.95 19.25 4.79
CA LYS A 86 -7.79 19.68 6.18
C LYS A 86 -9.04 20.37 6.73
N ARG A 87 -9.68 21.25 5.92
CA ARG A 87 -10.93 21.92 6.27
C ARG A 87 -12.05 20.89 6.45
N ASP A 88 -12.24 20.02 5.48
CA ASP A 88 -13.23 18.95 5.53
C ASP A 88 -13.10 18.08 6.78
N ILE A 89 -11.88 17.72 7.16
CA ILE A 89 -11.61 16.94 8.37
C ILE A 89 -11.99 17.72 9.62
N LYS A 90 -11.63 19.01 9.69
CA LYS A 90 -11.96 19.86 10.84
C LYS A 90 -13.46 20.02 11.02
N ASP A 91 -14.17 20.29 9.92
CA ASP A 91 -15.61 20.54 9.91
C ASP A 91 -16.40 19.28 10.30
N GLN A 92 -15.99 18.11 9.79
CA GLN A 92 -16.69 16.86 10.09
C GLN A 92 -16.42 16.32 11.49
N LEU A 93 -15.24 16.53 12.02
CA LEU A 93 -14.83 15.98 13.31
C LEU A 93 -14.90 17.02 14.44
N TYR A 94 -15.36 18.24 14.12
CA TYR A 94 -15.38 19.37 15.08
C TYR A 94 -14.04 19.54 15.81
N ILE A 95 -12.93 19.37 15.05
CA ILE A 95 -11.60 19.40 15.65
C ILE A 95 -11.11 20.82 15.77
N THR A 96 -10.92 21.29 16.99
CA THR A 96 -10.32 22.58 17.30
C THR A 96 -8.80 22.52 17.52
N SER A 97 -8.27 21.36 17.92
CA SER A 97 -6.84 21.18 18.22
C SER A 97 -5.99 20.80 17.01
N LYS A 98 -4.97 21.62 16.69
CA LYS A 98 -3.97 21.31 15.66
C LYS A 98 -3.07 20.10 16.02
N LYS A 99 -3.03 19.71 17.29
CA LYS A 99 -2.20 18.58 17.76
C LYS A 99 -2.87 17.21 17.60
N ARG A 100 -4.11 17.15 17.06
CA ARG A 100 -4.81 15.90 16.89
C ARG A 100 -4.11 15.00 15.89
N LYS A 101 -3.95 13.74 16.28
CA LYS A 101 -3.53 12.65 15.40
C LYS A 101 -4.78 11.90 14.93
N LEU A 102 -4.80 11.54 13.68
CA LEU A 102 -5.91 10.81 13.04
C LEU A 102 -5.48 9.36 12.80
N PRO A 103 -6.35 8.39 13.11
CA PRO A 103 -6.00 6.98 12.97
C PRO A 103 -5.83 6.59 11.50
N ALA A 104 -4.82 5.79 11.24
CA ALA A 104 -4.49 5.28 9.91
C ALA A 104 -4.01 3.82 9.97
N ILE A 105 -4.11 3.13 8.85
CA ILE A 105 -3.36 1.91 8.56
C ILE A 105 -2.28 2.27 7.54
N LYS A 106 -1.06 1.78 7.76
CA LYS A 106 0.05 1.93 6.83
C LYS A 106 0.22 0.66 6.01
N ILE A 107 0.31 0.83 4.70
CA ILE A 107 0.90 -0.17 3.81
C ILE A 107 2.41 -0.02 3.99
N GLY A 108 3.02 -0.86 4.83
CA GLY A 108 4.44 -0.81 5.14
C GLY A 108 5.29 -1.39 4.01
N ARG A 109 4.80 -2.45 3.38
CA ARG A 109 5.42 -3.11 2.23
C ARG A 109 4.33 -3.58 1.28
N PHE A 110 4.60 -3.46 -0.03
CA PHE A 110 3.72 -3.96 -1.08
C PHE A 110 4.57 -4.32 -2.29
N ALA A 111 4.48 -5.56 -2.75
CA ALA A 111 5.21 -6.03 -3.91
C ALA A 111 4.41 -7.05 -4.72
N ILE A 112 4.66 -7.04 -6.02
CA ILE A 112 4.17 -8.02 -6.99
C ILE A 112 5.38 -8.78 -7.52
N ASP A 113 5.25 -10.10 -7.67
CA ASP A 113 6.29 -10.94 -8.29
C ASP A 113 6.63 -10.42 -9.70
N GLU A 114 7.92 -10.41 -10.04
CA GLU A 114 8.43 -9.83 -11.29
C GLU A 114 7.80 -10.45 -12.54
N LYS A 115 7.37 -11.73 -12.48
CA LYS A 115 6.70 -12.42 -13.59
C LYS A 115 5.34 -11.81 -13.93
N TYR A 116 4.68 -11.18 -12.96
CA TYR A 116 3.33 -10.62 -13.06
C TYR A 116 3.29 -9.09 -12.96
N ALA A 117 4.43 -8.46 -12.72
CA ALA A 117 4.55 -7.01 -12.63
C ALA A 117 4.20 -6.31 -13.95
N HIS A 118 3.81 -5.03 -13.87
CA HIS A 118 3.47 -4.17 -15.01
C HIS A 118 2.34 -4.67 -15.93
N LYS A 119 1.49 -5.57 -15.43
CA LYS A 119 0.34 -6.14 -16.16
C LYS A 119 -1.01 -5.75 -15.54
N GLY A 120 -1.03 -4.70 -14.70
CA GLY A 120 -2.23 -4.22 -14.01
C GLY A 120 -2.57 -4.96 -12.72
N LEU A 121 -1.90 -6.09 -12.39
CA LEU A 121 -2.17 -6.86 -11.18
C LEU A 121 -1.96 -6.06 -9.89
N GLY A 122 -0.92 -5.21 -9.84
CA GLY A 122 -0.67 -4.36 -8.68
C GLY A 122 -1.81 -3.39 -8.39
N SER A 123 -2.45 -2.83 -9.42
CA SER A 123 -3.61 -1.95 -9.29
C SER A 123 -4.82 -2.70 -8.71
N GLU A 124 -5.10 -3.88 -9.23
CA GLU A 124 -6.20 -4.74 -8.79
C GLU A 124 -6.03 -5.13 -7.30
N ILE A 125 -4.83 -5.59 -6.94
CA ILE A 125 -4.53 -5.97 -5.54
C ILE A 125 -4.58 -4.75 -4.62
N LEU A 126 -4.05 -3.58 -5.03
CA LEU A 126 -4.13 -2.36 -4.22
C LEU A 126 -5.58 -1.97 -3.95
N MET A 127 -6.46 -2.03 -4.95
CA MET A 127 -7.88 -1.73 -4.79
C MET A 127 -8.55 -2.71 -3.81
N SER A 128 -8.24 -3.99 -3.89
CA SER A 128 -8.73 -5.00 -2.94
C SER A 128 -8.23 -4.75 -1.52
N ILE A 129 -6.97 -4.34 -1.35
CA ILE A 129 -6.43 -3.94 -0.04
C ILE A 129 -7.22 -2.75 0.51
N LEU A 130 -7.44 -1.70 -0.28
CA LEU A 130 -8.19 -0.52 0.12
C LEU A 130 -9.63 -0.86 0.49
N PHE A 131 -10.28 -1.74 -0.26
CA PHE A 131 -11.62 -2.24 0.05
C PHE A 131 -11.66 -2.99 1.39
N ASN A 132 -10.70 -3.90 1.63
CA ASN A 132 -10.60 -4.63 2.89
C ASN A 132 -10.34 -3.68 4.08
N VAL A 133 -9.46 -2.69 3.92
CA VAL A 133 -9.19 -1.69 4.97
C VAL A 133 -10.42 -0.81 5.22
N LYS A 134 -11.20 -0.47 4.18
CA LYS A 134 -12.47 0.22 4.34
C LYS A 134 -13.46 -0.60 5.16
N ASN A 135 -13.60 -1.90 4.86
CA ASN A 135 -14.46 -2.79 5.65
C ASN A 135 -14.05 -2.86 7.12
N ILE A 136 -12.74 -2.87 7.41
CA ILE A 136 -12.22 -2.78 8.78
C ILE A 136 -12.63 -1.45 9.43
N ALA A 137 -12.52 -0.34 8.69
CA ALA A 137 -12.87 0.99 9.17
C ALA A 137 -14.37 1.13 9.51
N GLU A 138 -15.23 0.47 8.74
CA GLU A 138 -16.68 0.53 8.89
C GLU A 138 -17.21 -0.42 9.97
N ASN A 139 -16.56 -1.57 10.18
CA ASN A 139 -17.13 -2.65 10.99
C ASN A 139 -16.32 -3.03 12.23
N ASN A 140 -15.04 -2.66 12.34
CA ASN A 140 -14.17 -3.18 13.39
C ASN A 140 -13.50 -2.10 14.24
N VAL A 141 -12.90 -1.06 13.61
CA VAL A 141 -12.12 -0.06 14.34
C VAL A 141 -12.15 1.29 13.65
N GLY A 142 -12.25 2.37 14.41
CA GLY A 142 -12.20 3.73 13.88
C GLY A 142 -10.88 4.00 13.13
N LEU A 143 -10.99 4.22 11.81
CA LEU A 143 -9.87 4.36 10.91
C LEU A 143 -10.23 5.39 9.84
N ARG A 144 -9.35 6.37 9.59
CA ARG A 144 -9.64 7.47 8.68
C ARG A 144 -8.86 7.44 7.40
N PHE A 145 -7.61 6.95 7.42
CA PHE A 145 -6.68 6.99 6.30
C PHE A 145 -5.95 5.68 6.09
N VAL A 146 -5.51 5.49 4.85
CA VAL A 146 -4.42 4.58 4.52
C VAL A 146 -3.19 5.42 4.20
N THR A 147 -2.05 5.08 4.77
CA THR A 147 -0.76 5.68 4.47
C THR A 147 0.13 4.70 3.72
N VAL A 148 1.04 5.21 2.91
CA VAL A 148 2.11 4.41 2.30
C VAL A 148 3.36 5.27 2.17
N GLU A 149 4.51 4.70 2.48
CA GLU A 149 5.81 5.25 2.08
C GLU A 149 6.26 4.48 0.85
N GLY A 150 6.19 5.14 -0.30
CA GLY A 150 6.53 4.55 -1.59
C GLY A 150 7.83 5.13 -2.13
N TYR A 151 8.58 4.33 -2.87
CA TYR A 151 9.72 4.83 -3.64
C TYR A 151 9.27 5.88 -4.65
N ALA A 152 10.16 6.80 -5.01
CA ALA A 152 9.89 7.82 -6.01
C ALA A 152 9.43 7.21 -7.36
N SER A 153 9.97 6.04 -7.72
CA SER A 153 9.55 5.29 -8.92
C SER A 153 8.10 4.82 -8.90
N ALA A 154 7.47 4.71 -7.73
CA ALA A 154 6.08 4.32 -7.57
C ALA A 154 5.13 5.54 -7.46
N TYR A 155 5.63 6.76 -7.68
CA TYR A 155 4.85 7.99 -7.52
C TYR A 155 3.57 7.98 -8.36
N SER A 156 3.69 7.76 -9.68
CA SER A 156 2.54 7.72 -10.59
C SER A 156 1.56 6.60 -10.19
N PHE A 157 2.09 5.44 -9.82
CA PHE A 157 1.23 4.32 -9.37
C PHE A 157 0.29 4.73 -8.24
N TYR A 158 0.79 5.38 -7.18
CA TYR A 158 -0.06 5.79 -6.06
C TYR A 158 -0.96 6.98 -6.40
N THR A 159 -0.47 7.97 -7.15
CA THR A 159 -1.30 9.13 -7.54
C THR A 159 -2.45 8.74 -8.48
N ASP A 160 -2.24 7.80 -9.39
CA ASP A 160 -3.27 7.26 -10.28
C ASP A 160 -4.38 6.52 -9.50
N HIS A 161 -4.07 6.08 -8.27
CA HIS A 161 -5.02 5.48 -7.33
C HIS A 161 -5.54 6.45 -6.26
N ASN A 162 -5.50 7.76 -6.55
CA ASN A 162 -6.02 8.83 -5.69
C ASN A 162 -5.32 8.97 -4.32
N PHE A 163 -4.09 8.48 -4.20
CA PHE A 163 -3.25 8.84 -3.07
C PHE A 163 -2.72 10.27 -3.27
N ILE A 164 -2.77 11.05 -2.20
CA ILE A 164 -2.19 12.40 -2.19
C ILE A 164 -0.89 12.41 -1.40
N ASN A 165 0.05 13.22 -1.86
CA ASN A 165 1.33 13.40 -1.17
C ASN A 165 1.17 14.29 0.06
N LEU A 166 1.69 13.84 1.20
CA LEU A 166 1.50 14.51 2.49
C LEU A 166 2.53 15.61 2.76
N LYS A 167 3.77 15.46 2.30
CA LYS A 167 4.90 16.27 2.79
C LYS A 167 5.61 17.14 1.76
N LYS A 168 5.40 16.96 0.47
CA LYS A 168 6.17 17.66 -0.58
C LYS A 168 5.25 18.31 -1.60
N ASP A 169 5.73 19.42 -2.14
CA ASP A 169 5.15 20.12 -3.26
C ASP A 169 5.26 19.23 -4.52
N ASP A 170 4.15 18.91 -5.15
CA ASP A 170 4.10 17.99 -6.29
C ASP A 170 4.99 18.45 -7.45
N ASP A 171 5.12 19.76 -7.68
CA ASP A 171 5.98 20.29 -8.73
C ASP A 171 7.46 20.04 -8.44
N LYS A 172 7.89 20.19 -7.18
CA LYS A 172 9.26 19.85 -6.75
C LYS A 172 9.57 18.35 -6.79
N ILE A 173 8.53 17.51 -6.69
CA ILE A 173 8.70 16.06 -6.82
C ILE A 173 8.87 15.71 -8.29
N LYS A 174 8.06 16.27 -9.18
CA LYS A 174 8.20 16.05 -10.63
C LYS A 174 9.57 16.47 -11.12
N GLU A 175 10.05 17.67 -10.75
CA GLU A 175 11.41 18.11 -11.06
C GLU A 175 12.49 17.13 -10.55
N LYS A 176 12.30 16.56 -9.36
CA LYS A 176 13.23 15.56 -8.80
C LYS A 176 13.13 14.20 -9.49
N LEU A 177 11.93 13.76 -9.91
CA LEU A 177 11.74 12.53 -10.67
C LEU A 177 12.42 12.63 -12.04
N ASP A 178 12.38 13.79 -12.68
CA ASP A 178 13.05 14.07 -13.95
C ASP A 178 14.59 14.06 -13.81
N VAL A 179 15.11 14.50 -12.64
CA VAL A 179 16.57 14.56 -12.37
C VAL A 179 17.12 13.25 -11.78
N ILE A 180 16.31 12.50 -11.02
CA ILE A 180 16.75 11.31 -10.28
C ILE A 180 16.52 10.03 -11.11
N GLY A 181 16.52 10.07 -12.40
CA GLY A 181 16.40 8.83 -13.20
C GLY A 181 16.82 7.59 -12.39
N THR A 182 15.84 6.87 -11.84
CA THR A 182 15.94 5.51 -11.28
C THR A 182 16.87 5.24 -10.07
N LYS A 183 17.33 6.22 -9.30
CA LYS A 183 18.02 5.90 -8.05
C LYS A 183 17.03 5.70 -6.90
N SER A 184 16.93 4.45 -6.44
CA SER A 184 16.28 4.04 -5.19
C SER A 184 16.77 4.91 -4.03
N GLY A 185 15.86 5.48 -3.23
CA GLY A 185 16.27 6.11 -1.97
C GLY A 185 15.52 7.36 -1.54
N THR A 186 14.50 7.81 -2.24
CA THR A 186 13.67 8.91 -1.74
C THR A 186 12.25 8.41 -1.51
N ASP A 187 11.94 8.11 -0.24
CA ASP A 187 10.58 7.74 0.16
C ASP A 187 9.67 8.95 0.14
N ILE A 188 8.50 8.78 -0.44
CA ILE A 188 7.43 9.77 -0.49
C ILE A 188 6.28 9.24 0.35
N LEU A 189 5.83 10.04 1.32
CA LEU A 189 4.69 9.67 2.14
C LEU A 189 3.40 10.08 1.44
N PHE A 190 2.58 9.13 1.11
CA PHE A 190 1.25 9.30 0.54
C PHE A 190 0.16 9.01 1.55
N ILE A 191 -0.99 9.64 1.38
CA ILE A 191 -2.22 9.31 2.09
C ILE A 191 -3.37 9.07 1.12
N PHE A 192 -4.26 8.20 1.54
CA PHE A 192 -5.54 7.94 0.90
C PHE A 192 -6.67 8.11 1.93
N GLY A 193 -7.66 8.95 1.63
CA GLY A 193 -8.80 9.19 2.53
C GLY A 193 -10.06 8.48 2.03
N PHE A 194 -10.77 7.77 2.91
CA PHE A 194 -11.95 6.99 2.55
C PHE A 194 -13.14 7.80 1.99
N LYS A 195 -13.14 9.12 2.13
CA LYS A 195 -14.16 9.98 1.49
C LYS A 195 -14.03 10.05 -0.03
N SER A 196 -12.81 9.92 -0.55
CA SER A 196 -12.55 9.92 -1.99
C SER A 196 -13.00 8.62 -2.67
N PHE A 197 -13.35 7.61 -1.88
CA PHE A 197 -13.84 6.33 -2.37
C PHE A 197 -15.33 6.44 -2.75
N ARG A 198 -15.63 7.22 -3.79
CA ARG A 198 -16.85 6.98 -4.57
C ARG A 198 -16.65 5.64 -5.25
N MET A 199 -17.40 4.63 -4.79
CA MET A 199 -17.51 3.39 -5.53
C MET A 199 -17.82 3.73 -6.99
N ILE A 200 -16.91 3.37 -7.88
CA ILE A 200 -17.28 3.18 -9.28
C ILE A 200 -18.18 1.96 -9.23
N PRO A 201 -19.48 2.08 -9.61
CA PRO A 201 -20.32 0.89 -9.67
C PRO A 201 -19.68 -0.05 -10.71
N PHE A 202 -19.49 -1.30 -10.33
CA PHE A 202 -19.15 -2.39 -11.25
C PHE A 202 -20.24 -2.56 -12.29
#